data_219d7f901b5cd224391dad05b0259fe9
#
_entry.id   219d7f901b5cd224391dad05b0259fe9
#
_cell.length_a   1.000
_cell.length_b   1.000
_cell.length_c   1.000
_cell.angle_alpha   90.00
_cell.angle_beta   90.00
_cell.angle_gamma   90.00
#
_symmetry.space_group_name_H-M   'P 1'
#
loop_
_entity.id
_entity.type
_entity.pdbx_description
1 polymer ?
#
loop_
_entity_poly.entity_id
_entity_poly.type
_entity_poly.pdbx_seq_one_letter_code
_entity_poly.pdbx_strand_id
1 'polypeptide(L)'
;LRQVPAEKGYSPEMQLARRVAGRMSGYSHPVMTITGSGNQGIFLGLPYRKLYAKQGAAILPAVVFSLLAQVYLSNKNDRLSSKCGLATKAAPALAAGLAFARGAAPAEIRRIFRDLPARLAGLVCEGAEPACGRKARRAFQAVRKFGNRDAAPKRK
;
A
#
# COMPACT_ATOMS: atom_id res chain seq x y z
N LEU A 1 2.31 -22.08 -16.54
CA LEU A 1 2.38 -20.83 -15.76
C LEU A 1 2.39 -21.15 -14.27
N ARG A 2 3.44 -20.73 -13.56
CA ARG A 2 3.54 -20.95 -12.11
C ARG A 2 2.51 -20.08 -11.38
N GLN A 3 1.69 -20.66 -10.50
CA GLN A 3 0.76 -19.93 -9.65
C GLN A 3 1.38 -19.60 -8.30
N VAL A 4 1.01 -18.45 -7.72
CA VAL A 4 1.41 -18.11 -6.35
C VAL A 4 0.80 -19.12 -5.40
N PRO A 5 1.59 -19.81 -4.55
CA PRO A 5 1.06 -20.80 -3.60
C PRO A 5 -0.02 -20.22 -2.67
N ALA A 6 -0.91 -21.08 -2.22
CA ALA A 6 -2.00 -20.72 -1.31
C ALA A 6 -1.51 -19.95 -0.06
N GLU A 7 -2.31 -18.99 0.40
CA GLU A 7 -1.91 -18.02 1.44
C GLU A 7 -2.52 -18.31 2.82
N LYS A 8 -3.08 -19.52 3.02
CA LYS A 8 -3.65 -19.90 4.31
C LYS A 8 -2.57 -19.83 5.41
N GLY A 9 -2.92 -19.23 6.55
CA GLY A 9 -2.03 -19.12 7.71
C GLY A 9 -1.04 -17.95 7.72
N TYR A 10 -0.86 -17.21 6.62
CA TYR A 10 0.05 -16.07 6.61
C TYR A 10 -0.61 -14.78 7.10
N SER A 11 0.15 -13.97 7.81
CA SER A 11 -0.26 -12.60 8.18
C SER A 11 -0.50 -11.73 6.92
N PRO A 12 -1.34 -10.68 7.00
CA PRO A 12 -1.61 -9.80 5.85
C PRO A 12 -0.36 -9.23 5.19
N GLU A 13 0.62 -8.82 5.98
CA GLU A 13 1.90 -8.31 5.49
C GLU A 13 2.74 -9.39 4.79
N MET A 14 2.66 -10.64 5.26
CA MET A 14 3.38 -11.74 4.62
C MET A 14 2.70 -12.15 3.31
N GLN A 15 1.39 -12.16 3.26
CA GLN A 15 0.64 -12.43 2.03
C GLN A 15 0.97 -11.38 0.96
N LEU A 16 1.01 -10.10 1.34
CA LEU A 16 1.40 -9.02 0.46
C LEU A 16 2.84 -9.20 -0.06
N ALA A 17 3.77 -9.52 0.83
CA ALA A 17 5.17 -9.76 0.47
C ALA A 17 5.32 -10.91 -0.54
N ARG A 18 4.62 -12.02 -0.30
CA ARG A 18 4.65 -13.21 -1.17
C ARG A 18 4.06 -12.91 -2.55
N ARG A 19 2.96 -12.16 -2.63
CA ARG A 19 2.36 -11.76 -3.91
C ARG A 19 3.31 -10.88 -4.73
N VAL A 20 3.92 -9.89 -4.09
CA VAL A 20 4.89 -9.02 -4.76
C VAL A 20 6.14 -9.81 -5.18
N ALA A 21 6.71 -10.63 -4.30
CA ALA A 21 7.88 -11.46 -4.61
C ALA A 21 7.57 -12.46 -5.73
N GLY A 22 6.42 -13.14 -5.67
CA GLY A 22 6.00 -14.10 -6.69
C GLY A 22 5.88 -13.44 -8.07
N ARG A 23 5.23 -12.25 -8.14
CA ARG A 23 5.20 -11.48 -9.39
C ARG A 23 6.60 -11.18 -9.93
N MET A 24 7.52 -10.77 -9.07
CA MET A 24 8.90 -10.47 -9.46
C MET A 24 9.70 -11.73 -9.85
N SER A 25 9.26 -12.90 -9.41
CA SER A 25 9.84 -14.21 -9.78
C SER A 25 9.15 -14.85 -11.00
N GLY A 26 8.29 -14.11 -11.72
CA GLY A 26 7.65 -14.59 -12.94
C GLY A 26 6.39 -15.45 -12.73
N TYR A 27 5.82 -15.49 -11.50
CA TYR A 27 4.53 -16.15 -11.30
C TYR A 27 3.42 -15.37 -11.99
N SER A 28 2.62 -16.07 -12.80
CA SER A 28 1.52 -15.45 -13.56
C SER A 28 0.26 -15.33 -12.70
N HIS A 29 -0.25 -14.12 -12.60
CA HIS A 29 -1.59 -13.83 -12.10
C HIS A 29 -2.00 -12.42 -12.57
N PRO A 30 -3.29 -12.18 -12.76
CA PRO A 30 -3.78 -10.86 -13.12
C PRO A 30 -3.44 -9.85 -12.03
N VAL A 31 -2.92 -8.70 -12.43
CA VAL A 31 -2.54 -7.62 -11.51
C VAL A 31 -3.10 -6.30 -12.05
N MET A 32 -3.91 -5.65 -11.24
CA MET A 32 -4.37 -4.30 -11.52
C MET A 32 -3.20 -3.31 -11.43
N THR A 33 -3.12 -2.40 -12.38
CA THR A 33 -2.22 -1.25 -12.30
C THR A 33 -3.03 0.04 -12.37
N ILE A 34 -2.64 1.05 -11.62
CA ILE A 34 -3.27 2.37 -11.63
C ILE A 34 -2.36 3.38 -12.32
N THR A 35 -1.08 3.34 -11.96
CA THR A 35 -0.05 4.26 -12.46
C THR A 35 1.13 3.51 -13.10
N GLY A 36 0.84 2.34 -13.69
CA GLY A 36 1.81 1.53 -14.42
C GLY A 36 2.60 0.52 -13.59
N SER A 37 2.46 0.51 -12.26
CA SER A 37 3.19 -0.43 -11.38
C SER A 37 2.28 -1.52 -10.81
N GLY A 38 2.47 -2.77 -11.24
CA GLY A 38 1.73 -3.91 -10.69
C GLY A 38 2.00 -4.17 -9.21
N ASN A 39 3.21 -3.89 -8.71
CA ASN A 39 3.51 -4.02 -7.28
C ASN A 39 2.71 -3.03 -6.43
N GLN A 40 2.49 -1.81 -6.93
CA GLN A 40 1.63 -0.83 -6.26
C GLN A 40 0.15 -1.25 -6.34
N GLY A 41 -0.27 -1.82 -7.47
CA GLY A 41 -1.61 -2.40 -7.62
C GLY A 41 -1.89 -3.54 -6.63
N ILE A 42 -0.94 -4.47 -6.45
CA ILE A 42 -1.03 -5.53 -5.42
C ILE A 42 -1.11 -4.90 -4.03
N PHE A 43 -0.28 -3.88 -3.76
CA PHE A 43 -0.18 -3.23 -2.46
C PHE A 43 -1.49 -2.55 -2.04
N LEU A 44 -2.20 -1.92 -2.97
CA LEU A 44 -3.50 -1.31 -2.72
C LEU A 44 -4.63 -2.35 -2.78
N GLY A 45 -4.65 -3.20 -3.79
CA GLY A 45 -5.77 -4.08 -4.07
C GLY A 45 -5.96 -5.19 -3.04
N LEU A 46 -4.87 -5.81 -2.56
CA LEU A 46 -4.98 -6.96 -1.65
C LEU A 46 -5.61 -6.60 -0.29
N PRO A 47 -5.23 -5.51 0.40
CA PRO A 47 -5.89 -5.09 1.63
C PRO A 47 -7.36 -4.72 1.40
N TYR A 48 -7.67 -3.97 0.35
CA TYR A 48 -9.04 -3.56 0.07
C TYR A 48 -9.94 -4.73 -0.33
N ARG A 49 -9.43 -5.72 -1.05
CA ARG A 49 -10.19 -6.94 -1.33
C ARG A 49 -10.63 -7.64 -0.02
N LYS A 50 -9.76 -7.69 0.98
CA LYS A 50 -10.08 -8.27 2.29
C LYS A 50 -11.07 -7.43 3.08
N LEU A 51 -10.93 -6.10 3.02
CA LEU A 51 -11.87 -5.20 3.66
C LEU A 51 -13.24 -5.25 3.00
N TYR A 52 -13.30 -5.32 1.68
CA TYR A 52 -14.54 -5.48 0.93
C TYR A 52 -15.28 -6.79 1.30
N ALA A 53 -14.55 -7.90 1.44
CA ALA A 53 -15.14 -9.15 1.88
C ALA A 53 -15.77 -9.10 3.28
N LYS A 54 -15.33 -8.15 4.12
CA LYS A 54 -15.86 -7.95 5.49
C LYS A 54 -16.92 -6.87 5.59
N GLN A 55 -16.81 -5.80 4.82
CA GLN A 55 -17.57 -4.56 4.96
C GLN A 55 -18.48 -4.27 3.75
N GLY A 56 -18.36 -5.08 2.69
CA GLY A 56 -19.12 -4.84 1.45
C GLY A 56 -18.82 -3.50 0.81
N ALA A 57 -19.84 -2.89 0.23
CA ALA A 57 -19.72 -1.62 -0.50
C ALA A 57 -19.32 -0.41 0.38
N ALA A 58 -19.47 -0.50 1.70
CA ALA A 58 -19.14 0.61 2.62
C ALA A 58 -17.67 1.04 2.55
N ILE A 59 -16.75 0.15 2.11
CA ILE A 59 -15.33 0.48 1.96
C ILE A 59 -14.99 1.17 0.62
N LEU A 60 -15.88 1.17 -0.37
CA LEU A 60 -15.60 1.68 -1.70
C LEU A 60 -15.18 3.15 -1.75
N PRO A 61 -15.76 4.08 -0.98
CA PRO A 61 -15.27 5.46 -0.93
C PRO A 61 -13.79 5.57 -0.53
N ALA A 62 -13.32 4.73 0.40
CA ALA A 62 -11.92 4.68 0.80
C ALA A 62 -11.02 4.09 -0.29
N VAL A 63 -11.53 3.12 -1.04
CA VAL A 63 -10.83 2.58 -2.23
C VAL A 63 -10.63 3.70 -3.25
N VAL A 64 -11.70 4.39 -3.63
CA VAL A 64 -11.65 5.52 -4.58
C VAL A 64 -10.67 6.59 -4.09
N PHE A 65 -10.75 6.98 -2.82
CA PHE A 65 -9.83 7.95 -2.23
C PHE A 65 -8.36 7.51 -2.36
N SER A 66 -8.05 6.24 -2.05
CA SER A 66 -6.67 5.71 -2.21
C SER A 66 -6.21 5.71 -3.67
N LEU A 67 -7.09 5.38 -4.61
CA LEU A 67 -6.74 5.38 -6.04
C LEU A 67 -6.43 6.81 -6.53
N LEU A 68 -7.25 7.78 -6.16
CA LEU A 68 -7.00 9.20 -6.47
C LEU A 68 -5.73 9.71 -5.79
N ALA A 69 -5.49 9.36 -4.53
CA ALA A 69 -4.26 9.68 -3.83
C ALA A 69 -3.02 9.06 -4.51
N GLN A 70 -3.13 7.82 -5.00
CA GLN A 70 -2.07 7.16 -5.76
C GLN A 70 -1.75 7.93 -7.05
N VAL A 71 -2.77 8.35 -7.80
CA VAL A 71 -2.60 9.16 -9.02
C VAL A 71 -1.94 10.51 -8.69
N TYR A 72 -2.46 11.21 -7.68
CA TYR A 72 -1.89 12.48 -7.21
C TYR A 72 -0.41 12.37 -6.84
N LEU A 73 -0.06 11.38 -6.02
CA LEU A 73 1.32 11.16 -5.58
C LEU A 73 2.23 10.72 -6.75
N SER A 74 1.69 10.04 -7.75
CA SER A 74 2.45 9.64 -8.93
C SER A 74 2.72 10.79 -9.89
N ASN A 75 1.85 11.79 -9.90
CA ASN A 75 2.07 13.03 -10.66
C ASN A 75 3.01 13.99 -9.94
N LYS A 76 2.98 13.99 -8.60
CA LYS A 76 3.85 14.84 -7.77
C LYS A 76 5.27 14.31 -7.66
N ASN A 77 5.45 12.99 -7.72
CA ASN A 77 6.75 12.34 -7.63
C ASN A 77 7.08 11.71 -8.99
N ASP A 78 8.33 11.75 -9.39
CA ASP A 78 8.77 11.18 -10.66
C ASP A 78 8.29 9.73 -10.83
N ARG A 79 7.87 9.39 -12.05
CA ARG A 79 7.44 8.03 -12.39
C ARG A 79 8.52 7.01 -12.11
N LEU A 80 9.75 7.33 -12.49
CA LEU A 80 10.96 6.56 -12.24
C LEU A 80 11.86 7.37 -11.31
N SER A 81 12.17 6.82 -10.17
CA SER A 81 13.08 7.44 -9.21
C SER A 81 13.86 6.36 -8.45
N SER A 82 14.98 6.75 -7.86
CA SER A 82 15.75 5.89 -6.96
C SER A 82 14.98 5.52 -5.68
N LYS A 83 13.90 6.22 -5.38
CA LYS A 83 13.04 5.92 -4.23
C LYS A 83 11.98 4.89 -4.60
N CYS A 84 11.75 3.93 -3.72
CA CYS A 84 10.76 2.88 -3.94
C CYS A 84 9.33 3.45 -4.02
N GLY A 85 8.62 3.19 -5.13
CA GLY A 85 7.24 3.66 -5.32
C GLY A 85 6.24 3.09 -4.30
N LEU A 86 6.54 1.96 -3.66
CA LEU A 86 5.75 1.46 -2.52
C LEU A 86 5.86 2.41 -1.32
N ALA A 87 7.02 3.03 -1.11
CA ALA A 87 7.26 3.96 0.00
C ALA A 87 6.69 5.35 -0.26
N THR A 88 6.88 5.87 -1.48
CA THR A 88 6.56 7.27 -1.81
C THR A 88 5.14 7.48 -2.33
N LYS A 89 4.50 6.42 -2.80
CA LYS A 89 3.19 6.49 -3.47
C LYS A 89 2.17 5.55 -2.83
N ALA A 90 2.37 4.22 -2.88
CA ALA A 90 1.35 3.25 -2.50
C ALA A 90 1.08 3.20 -0.99
N ALA A 91 2.10 3.26 -0.14
CA ALA A 91 1.92 3.25 1.30
C ALA A 91 1.17 4.49 1.81
N PRO A 92 1.55 5.74 1.44
CA PRO A 92 0.78 6.90 1.86
C PRO A 92 -0.62 6.93 1.25
N ALA A 93 -0.83 6.46 0.02
CA ALA A 93 -2.16 6.36 -0.59
C ALA A 93 -3.07 5.40 0.18
N LEU A 94 -2.57 4.20 0.52
CA LEU A 94 -3.32 3.22 1.32
C LEU A 94 -3.63 3.77 2.72
N ALA A 95 -2.64 4.35 3.40
CA ALA A 95 -2.81 4.90 4.74
C ALA A 95 -3.85 6.03 4.75
N ALA A 96 -3.81 6.92 3.74
CA ALA A 96 -4.76 8.02 3.62
C ALA A 96 -6.19 7.54 3.36
N GLY A 97 -6.40 6.54 2.50
CA GLY A 97 -7.74 5.97 2.28
C GLY A 97 -8.29 5.25 3.51
N LEU A 98 -7.44 4.52 4.25
CA LEU A 98 -7.84 3.91 5.52
C LEU A 98 -8.15 4.96 6.60
N ALA A 99 -7.42 6.07 6.61
CA ALA A 99 -7.71 7.21 7.49
C ALA A 99 -9.04 7.88 7.09
N PHE A 100 -9.27 8.10 5.80
CA PHE A 100 -10.53 8.62 5.27
C PHE A 100 -11.72 7.74 5.68
N ALA A 101 -11.60 6.41 5.60
CA ALA A 101 -12.66 5.49 6.04
C ALA A 101 -13.00 5.62 7.52
N ARG A 102 -12.09 6.13 8.36
CA ARG A 102 -12.32 6.40 9.78
C ARG A 102 -12.81 7.83 10.05
N GLY A 103 -13.06 8.62 9.03
CA GLY A 103 -13.46 10.02 9.18
C GLY A 103 -12.31 10.94 9.58
N ALA A 104 -11.08 10.62 9.22
CA ALA A 104 -9.91 11.43 9.54
C ALA A 104 -10.01 12.85 8.96
N ALA A 105 -9.61 13.84 9.74
CA ALA A 105 -9.58 15.23 9.31
C ALA A 105 -8.54 15.44 8.18
N PRO A 106 -8.75 16.43 7.29
CA PRO A 106 -7.80 16.73 6.21
C PRO A 106 -6.36 17.00 6.68
N ALA A 107 -6.19 17.54 7.88
CA ALA A 107 -4.87 17.75 8.48
C ALA A 107 -4.12 16.43 8.75
N GLU A 108 -4.82 15.38 9.18
CA GLU A 108 -4.24 14.05 9.39
C GLU A 108 -3.80 13.44 8.06
N ILE A 109 -4.63 13.56 7.02
CA ILE A 109 -4.29 13.07 5.68
C ILE A 109 -3.04 13.77 5.12
N ARG A 110 -2.96 15.11 5.28
CA ARG A 110 -1.74 15.86 4.90
C ARG A 110 -0.51 15.37 5.66
N ARG A 111 -0.65 15.08 6.94
CA ARG A 111 0.43 14.51 7.77
C ARG A 111 0.87 13.14 7.27
N ILE A 112 -0.07 12.27 6.87
CA ILE A 112 0.25 10.97 6.27
C ILE A 112 1.12 11.14 5.03
N PHE A 113 0.74 12.04 4.12
CA PHE A 113 1.48 12.28 2.87
C PHE A 113 2.90 12.83 3.10
N ARG A 114 3.13 13.58 4.18
CA ARG A 114 4.42 14.13 4.56
C ARG A 114 5.29 13.11 5.30
N ASP A 115 4.75 12.49 6.33
CA ASP A 115 5.53 11.78 7.34
C ASP A 115 5.77 10.30 6.99
N LEU A 116 4.82 9.66 6.31
CA LEU A 116 4.96 8.23 6.00
C LEU A 116 6.05 7.96 4.95
N PRO A 117 6.16 8.73 3.84
CA PRO A 117 7.30 8.60 2.93
C PRO A 117 8.65 8.88 3.61
N ALA A 118 8.72 9.86 4.51
CA ALA A 118 9.94 10.18 5.24
C ALA A 118 10.40 8.99 6.12
N ARG A 119 9.47 8.29 6.78
CA ARG A 119 9.78 7.08 7.57
C ARG A 119 10.25 5.90 6.72
N LEU A 120 9.93 5.90 5.44
CA LEU A 120 10.28 4.87 4.48
C LEU A 120 11.40 5.29 3.52
N ALA A 121 12.07 6.41 3.79
CA ALA A 121 13.08 7.00 2.90
C ALA A 121 14.25 6.05 2.57
N GLY A 122 14.57 5.10 3.48
CA GLY A 122 15.59 4.08 3.24
C GLY A 122 15.17 2.93 2.30
N LEU A 123 13.95 2.96 1.74
CA LEU A 123 13.55 2.00 0.71
C LEU A 123 13.94 2.51 -0.67
N VAL A 124 15.07 2.05 -1.15
CA VAL A 124 15.61 2.38 -2.48
C VAL A 124 15.02 1.44 -3.54
N CYS A 125 14.85 1.92 -4.77
CA CYS A 125 14.43 1.12 -5.92
C CYS A 125 15.68 0.61 -6.65
N GLU A 126 15.90 -0.69 -6.60
CA GLU A 126 17.02 -1.38 -7.25
C GLU A 126 16.57 -2.14 -8.52
N GLY A 127 15.35 -1.86 -8.96
CA GLY A 127 14.74 -2.54 -10.10
C GLY A 127 13.63 -3.52 -9.69
N ALA A 128 13.20 -4.34 -10.66
CA ALA A 128 12.17 -5.34 -10.48
C ALA A 128 12.82 -6.67 -10.01
N GLU A 129 12.76 -6.93 -8.72
CA GLU A 129 13.43 -8.07 -8.08
C GLU A 129 12.56 -8.70 -6.97
N PRO A 130 12.78 -10.00 -6.63
CA PRO A 130 12.04 -10.67 -5.55
C PRO A 130 12.12 -9.95 -4.20
N ALA A 131 13.22 -9.23 -3.93
CA ALA A 131 13.37 -8.39 -2.74
C ALA A 131 12.32 -7.27 -2.61
N CYS A 132 11.62 -6.90 -3.69
CA CYS A 132 10.45 -6.03 -3.64
C CYS A 132 9.36 -6.54 -2.67
N GLY A 133 9.28 -7.86 -2.45
CA GLY A 133 8.39 -8.45 -1.45
C GLY A 133 8.73 -7.99 -0.01
N ARG A 134 10.01 -7.94 0.34
CA ARG A 134 10.45 -7.44 1.65
C ARG A 134 10.15 -5.93 1.80
N LYS A 135 10.36 -5.17 0.73
CA LYS A 135 10.03 -3.73 0.68
C LYS A 135 8.52 -3.51 0.87
N ALA A 136 7.67 -4.32 0.23
CA ALA A 136 6.22 -4.28 0.39
C ALA A 136 5.80 -4.61 1.84
N ARG A 137 6.37 -5.66 2.46
CA ARG A 137 6.12 -6.00 3.86
C ARG A 137 6.44 -4.84 4.78
N ARG A 138 7.63 -4.24 4.64
CA ARG A 138 8.09 -3.11 5.47
C ARG A 138 7.19 -1.89 5.30
N ALA A 139 6.82 -1.55 4.07
CA ALA A 139 5.91 -0.46 3.79
C ALA A 139 4.53 -0.68 4.41
N PHE A 140 3.98 -1.89 4.32
CA PHE A 140 2.68 -2.23 4.89
C PHE A 140 2.68 -2.22 6.43
N GLN A 141 3.76 -2.69 7.05
CA GLN A 141 3.95 -2.58 8.50
C GLN A 141 3.97 -1.12 8.96
N ALA A 142 4.58 -0.22 8.18
CA ALA A 142 4.58 1.20 8.47
C ALA A 142 3.18 1.81 8.36
N VAL A 143 2.38 1.42 7.35
CA VAL A 143 0.96 1.83 7.23
C VAL A 143 0.18 1.43 8.48
N ARG A 144 0.29 0.19 8.93
CA ARG A 144 -0.40 -0.31 10.13
C ARG A 144 0.01 0.44 11.39
N LYS A 145 1.30 0.66 11.59
CA LYS A 145 1.83 1.39 12.76
C LYS A 145 1.40 2.85 12.76
N PHE A 146 1.31 3.46 11.58
CA PHE A 146 0.86 4.84 11.44
C PHE A 146 -0.62 4.96 11.81
N GLY A 147 -1.48 4.07 11.29
CA GLY A 147 -2.90 4.04 11.59
C GLY A 147 -3.24 3.77 13.06
N ASN A 148 -2.46 2.92 13.74
CA ASN A 148 -2.70 2.59 15.15
C ASN A 148 -2.29 3.72 16.12
N ARG A 149 -1.32 4.56 15.76
CA ARG A 149 -0.88 5.68 16.62
C ARG A 149 -1.92 6.81 16.71
N ASP A 150 -2.71 6.96 15.65
CA ASP A 150 -3.72 8.00 15.56
C ASP A 150 -5.08 7.54 16.08
N ALA A 151 -5.24 6.23 16.34
CA ALA A 151 -6.42 5.66 17.01
C ALA A 151 -6.33 5.72 18.55
N ALA A 152 -5.25 6.20 19.13
CA ALA A 152 -5.16 6.44 20.56
C ALA A 152 -6.16 7.53 20.97
N PRO A 153 -6.96 7.34 22.04
CA PRO A 153 -7.93 8.33 22.47
C PRO A 153 -7.21 9.63 22.77
N LYS A 154 -7.71 10.74 22.21
CA LYS A 154 -7.29 12.07 22.61
C LYS A 154 -7.55 12.17 24.10
N ARG A 155 -6.49 12.22 24.90
CA ARG A 155 -6.61 12.58 26.31
C ARG A 155 -7.35 13.92 26.35
N LYS A 156 -8.51 13.92 27.01
CA LYS A 156 -9.28 15.12 27.31
C LYS A 156 -8.46 16.02 28.22
#